data_79a499358e39c92e8a77620a99087c52
#
_entry.id   79a499358e39c92e8a77620a99087c52
#
_cell.length_a   1.000
_cell.length_b   1.000
_cell.length_c   1.000
_cell.angle_alpha   90.00
_cell.angle_beta   90.00
_cell.angle_gamma   90.00
#
_symmetry.space_group_name_H-M   'P 1'
#
loop_
_entity.id
_entity.type
_entity.pdbx_description
1 polymer ?
#
loop_
_entity_poly.entity_id
_entity_poly.type
_entity_poly.pdbx_seq_one_letter_code
_entity_poly.pdbx_strand_id
1 'polypeptide(L)'
;VPLLSSALSVAAEVTPYVAVNASYLAQQIVDFVGSRAYVSVEPEPLGTAGALGFLRPWLDGRDVLVLNGDAYRPGSLRSFVAGWDGTRVRLLVVRDPERGDFGEWRYAGASLHPWSVVRGLPATPAGLYEAVWRDADPELVAWDGAFVDCGTVADYLAANMLASGGLPVVGEGAVVEGTLERSVVWAGGVVRPGEHLVDCVRVGVDLTVRGH
;
A
#
# COMPACT_ATOMS: atom_id res chain seq x y z
N VAL A 1 8.32 6.52 -8.46
CA VAL A 1 6.85 6.65 -8.52
C VAL A 1 6.32 6.37 -7.11
N PRO A 2 5.41 7.19 -6.53
CA PRO A 2 4.83 6.92 -5.22
C PRO A 2 4.09 5.56 -5.18
N LEU A 3 4.16 4.85 -4.05
CA LEU A 3 3.48 3.55 -3.86
C LEU A 3 1.98 3.64 -4.11
N LEU A 4 1.34 4.71 -3.62
CA LEU A 4 -0.08 4.98 -3.84
C LEU A 4 -0.45 5.02 -5.34
N SER A 5 0.45 5.46 -6.22
CA SER A 5 0.20 5.45 -7.67
C SER A 5 -0.03 4.04 -8.22
N SER A 6 0.75 3.07 -7.72
CA SER A 6 0.60 1.66 -8.10
C SER A 6 -0.72 1.10 -7.59
N ALA A 7 -1.09 1.39 -6.34
CA ALA A 7 -2.37 0.97 -5.77
C ALA A 7 -3.56 1.53 -6.55
N LEU A 8 -3.52 2.82 -6.91
CA LEU A 8 -4.55 3.46 -7.74
C LEU A 8 -4.67 2.81 -9.12
N SER A 9 -3.54 2.49 -9.77
CA SER A 9 -3.55 1.85 -11.08
C SER A 9 -4.17 0.46 -11.01
N VAL A 10 -3.79 -0.34 -10.00
CA VAL A 10 -4.36 -1.68 -9.79
C VAL A 10 -5.86 -1.62 -9.47
N ALA A 11 -6.30 -0.66 -8.64
CA ALA A 11 -7.71 -0.46 -8.34
C ALA A 11 -8.52 -0.11 -9.60
N ALA A 12 -8.00 0.79 -10.44
CA ALA A 12 -8.63 1.23 -11.68
C ALA A 12 -8.76 0.11 -12.73
N GLU A 13 -7.93 -0.93 -12.67
CA GLU A 13 -8.09 -2.14 -13.52
C GLU A 13 -9.34 -2.96 -13.15
N VAL A 14 -9.78 -2.86 -11.89
CA VAL A 14 -10.88 -3.66 -11.34
C VAL A 14 -12.20 -2.90 -11.37
N THR A 15 -12.19 -1.60 -11.04
CA THR A 15 -13.41 -0.80 -10.92
C THR A 15 -13.16 0.66 -11.23
N PRO A 16 -14.14 1.38 -11.81
CA PRO A 16 -14.09 2.83 -11.94
C PRO A 16 -14.37 3.58 -10.62
N TYR A 17 -14.88 2.90 -9.60
CA TYR A 17 -15.24 3.49 -8.31
C TYR A 17 -14.07 3.31 -7.34
N VAL A 18 -13.16 4.27 -7.30
CA VAL A 18 -11.98 4.24 -6.44
C VAL A 18 -12.07 5.35 -5.40
N ALA A 19 -11.77 5.01 -4.15
CA ALA A 19 -11.63 5.97 -3.05
C ALA A 19 -10.29 5.79 -2.33
N VAL A 20 -9.77 6.88 -1.77
CA VAL A 20 -8.57 6.88 -0.92
C VAL A 20 -8.94 7.56 0.39
N ASN A 21 -8.68 6.91 1.51
CA ASN A 21 -8.75 7.54 2.83
C ASN A 21 -7.44 8.28 3.13
N ALA A 22 -7.54 9.46 3.73
CA ALA A 22 -6.39 10.28 4.07
C ALA A 22 -6.63 11.00 5.40
N SER A 23 -5.62 10.98 6.28
CA SER A 23 -5.61 11.70 7.54
C SER A 23 -4.34 12.54 7.67
N TYR A 24 -3.20 11.91 7.96
CA TYR A 24 -1.91 12.61 8.00
C TYR A 24 -1.50 13.10 6.60
N LEU A 25 -1.07 14.36 6.50
CA LEU A 25 -0.73 15.02 5.23
C LEU A 25 -1.86 14.95 4.17
N ALA A 26 -3.11 14.97 4.61
CA ALA A 26 -4.28 14.77 3.76
C ALA A 26 -4.29 15.66 2.51
N GLN A 27 -3.88 16.94 2.63
CA GLN A 27 -3.85 17.84 1.47
C GLN A 27 -2.87 17.37 0.39
N GLN A 28 -1.72 16.82 0.76
CA GLN A 28 -0.77 16.27 -0.22
C GLN A 28 -1.35 15.05 -0.94
N ILE A 29 -2.13 14.22 -0.23
CA ILE A 29 -2.84 13.09 -0.84
C ILE A 29 -3.95 13.59 -1.78
N VAL A 30 -4.72 14.59 -1.37
CA VAL A 30 -5.74 15.22 -2.22
C VAL A 30 -5.13 15.75 -3.52
N ASP A 31 -4.06 16.53 -3.41
CA ASP A 31 -3.36 17.12 -4.56
C ASP A 31 -2.76 16.02 -5.48
N PHE A 32 -2.18 14.99 -4.88
CA PHE A 32 -1.61 13.87 -5.63
C PHE A 32 -2.68 13.02 -6.30
N VAL A 33 -3.78 12.71 -5.64
CA VAL A 33 -4.87 11.89 -6.19
C VAL A 33 -5.61 12.64 -7.30
N GLY A 34 -5.87 13.92 -7.10
CA GLY A 34 -6.61 14.76 -8.06
C GLY A 34 -7.98 14.15 -8.41
N SER A 35 -8.27 14.03 -9.69
CA SER A 35 -9.53 13.46 -10.20
C SER A 35 -9.54 11.93 -10.36
N ARG A 36 -8.45 11.24 -9.99
CA ARG A 36 -8.33 9.78 -10.19
C ARG A 36 -9.17 8.95 -9.24
N ALA A 37 -9.51 9.50 -8.07
CA ALA A 37 -10.31 8.82 -7.06
C ALA A 37 -11.03 9.83 -6.15
N TYR A 38 -12.07 9.37 -5.46
CA TYR A 38 -12.65 10.11 -4.35
C TYR A 38 -11.68 10.09 -3.16
N VAL A 39 -11.43 11.24 -2.53
CA VAL A 39 -10.60 11.30 -1.33
C VAL A 39 -11.48 11.55 -0.11
N SER A 40 -11.46 10.59 0.82
CA SER A 40 -12.13 10.69 2.12
C SER A 40 -11.12 11.22 3.14
N VAL A 41 -11.26 12.50 3.50
CA VAL A 41 -10.39 13.10 4.52
C VAL A 41 -10.96 12.79 5.90
N GLU A 42 -10.15 12.09 6.71
CA GLU A 42 -10.48 11.67 8.06
C GLU A 42 -10.02 12.73 9.07
N PRO A 43 -10.83 13.06 10.09
CA PRO A 43 -10.45 14.04 11.13
C PRO A 43 -9.29 13.55 11.99
N GLU A 44 -9.15 12.24 12.14
CA GLU A 44 -8.08 11.51 12.82
C GLU A 44 -7.87 10.16 12.15
N PRO A 45 -6.73 9.47 12.34
CA PRO A 45 -6.52 8.14 11.76
C PRO A 45 -7.55 7.13 12.26
N LEU A 46 -8.44 6.67 11.38
CA LEU A 46 -9.52 5.75 11.74
C LEU A 46 -9.11 4.27 11.62
N GLY A 47 -7.94 3.97 11.08
CA GLY A 47 -7.58 2.60 10.72
C GLY A 47 -8.46 2.06 9.59
N THR A 48 -8.17 0.87 9.09
CA THR A 48 -8.82 0.40 7.85
C THR A 48 -10.31 0.10 8.03
N ALA A 49 -10.72 -0.50 9.15
CA ALA A 49 -12.14 -0.77 9.41
C ALA A 49 -12.93 0.52 9.66
N GLY A 50 -12.36 1.45 10.44
CA GLY A 50 -12.96 2.75 10.69
C GLY A 50 -13.08 3.60 9.42
N ALA A 51 -12.08 3.58 8.55
CA ALA A 51 -12.11 4.24 7.25
C ALA A 51 -13.25 3.71 6.36
N LEU A 52 -13.45 2.40 6.30
CA LEU A 52 -14.57 1.80 5.58
C LEU A 52 -15.92 2.20 6.18
N GLY A 53 -16.02 2.22 7.52
CA GLY A 53 -17.21 2.70 8.22
C GLY A 53 -17.51 4.17 7.91
N PHE A 54 -16.50 5.02 7.85
CA PHE A 54 -16.63 6.44 7.50
C PHE A 54 -17.00 6.63 6.02
N LEU A 55 -16.49 5.77 5.13
CA LEU A 55 -16.78 5.78 3.69
C LEU A 55 -18.17 5.20 3.33
N ARG A 56 -18.91 4.59 4.25
CA ARG A 56 -20.20 3.92 3.94
C ARG A 56 -21.17 4.73 3.08
N PRO A 57 -21.38 6.05 3.29
CA PRO A 57 -22.28 6.82 2.44
C PRO A 57 -21.85 6.87 0.98
N TRP A 58 -20.53 6.86 0.72
CA TRP A 58 -19.98 6.83 -0.63
C TRP A 58 -19.99 5.42 -1.22
N LEU A 59 -19.78 4.39 -0.41
CA LEU A 59 -19.80 2.99 -0.84
C LEU A 59 -21.19 2.54 -1.32
N ASP A 60 -22.24 3.06 -0.71
CA ASP A 60 -23.63 2.94 -1.19
C ASP A 60 -24.04 1.49 -1.58
N GLY A 61 -23.83 0.57 -0.68
CA GLY A 61 -24.24 -0.83 -0.86
C GLY A 61 -23.26 -1.72 -1.64
N ARG A 62 -22.12 -1.19 -2.09
CA ARG A 62 -21.13 -1.96 -2.88
C ARG A 62 -20.26 -2.83 -1.99
N ASP A 63 -19.93 -3.99 -2.52
CA ASP A 63 -18.79 -4.77 -2.04
C ASP A 63 -17.49 -4.01 -2.26
N VAL A 64 -16.45 -4.29 -1.44
CA VAL A 64 -15.24 -3.47 -1.41
C VAL A 64 -13.98 -4.31 -1.61
N LEU A 65 -13.14 -3.88 -2.54
CA LEU A 65 -11.73 -4.27 -2.60
C LEU A 65 -10.92 -3.23 -1.81
N VAL A 66 -10.28 -3.67 -0.75
CA VAL A 66 -9.33 -2.85 0.05
C VAL A 66 -7.91 -3.13 -0.42
N LEU A 67 -7.13 -2.07 -0.62
CA LEU A 67 -5.72 -2.13 -0.98
C LEU A 67 -4.89 -1.29 -0.01
N ASN A 68 -3.78 -1.85 0.47
CA ASN A 68 -2.78 -1.06 1.19
C ASN A 68 -2.08 -0.12 0.20
N GLY A 69 -2.10 1.18 0.49
CA GLY A 69 -1.49 2.22 -0.34
C GLY A 69 0.03 2.30 -0.24
N ASP A 70 0.62 1.66 0.75
CA ASP A 70 2.05 1.63 1.10
C ASP A 70 2.71 0.27 0.81
N ALA A 71 2.02 -0.65 0.17
CA ALA A 71 2.58 -1.95 -0.21
C ALA A 71 3.13 -1.94 -1.65
N TYR A 72 4.29 -2.55 -1.84
CA TYR A 72 4.80 -2.92 -3.16
C TYR A 72 4.35 -4.34 -3.51
N ARG A 73 3.50 -4.46 -4.50
CA ARG A 73 2.99 -5.73 -5.01
C ARG A 73 2.75 -5.57 -6.52
N PRO A 74 3.72 -5.94 -7.35
CA PRO A 74 3.58 -5.86 -8.80
C PRO A 74 2.61 -6.93 -9.32
N GLY A 75 1.76 -6.55 -10.26
CA GLY A 75 0.81 -7.46 -10.92
C GLY A 75 -0.65 -7.07 -10.74
N SER A 76 -1.50 -7.69 -11.52
CA SER A 76 -2.95 -7.44 -11.55
C SER A 76 -3.68 -8.25 -10.49
N LEU A 77 -4.75 -7.68 -9.94
CA LEU A 77 -5.66 -8.38 -9.02
C LEU A 77 -6.90 -8.96 -9.71
N ARG A 78 -6.96 -8.97 -11.02
CA ARG A 78 -8.14 -9.48 -11.74
C ARG A 78 -8.45 -10.94 -11.39
N SER A 79 -7.43 -11.79 -11.28
CA SER A 79 -7.59 -13.19 -10.87
C SER A 79 -8.02 -13.34 -9.41
N PHE A 80 -7.53 -12.45 -8.54
CA PHE A 80 -7.92 -12.42 -7.13
C PHE A 80 -9.40 -12.05 -6.95
N VAL A 81 -9.92 -11.14 -7.77
CA VAL A 81 -11.34 -10.71 -7.74
C VAL A 81 -12.23 -11.68 -8.48
N ALA A 82 -11.73 -12.32 -9.56
CA ALA A 82 -12.49 -13.25 -10.35
C ALA A 82 -12.96 -14.46 -9.53
N GLY A 83 -14.22 -14.86 -9.72
CA GLY A 83 -14.80 -16.00 -9.01
C GLY A 83 -15.07 -15.78 -7.52
N TRP A 84 -14.92 -14.55 -7.01
CA TRP A 84 -15.40 -14.23 -5.67
C TRP A 84 -16.93 -14.08 -5.69
N ASP A 85 -17.61 -14.77 -4.80
CA ASP A 85 -19.08 -14.84 -4.77
C ASP A 85 -19.74 -13.76 -3.89
N GLY A 86 -18.95 -12.89 -3.23
CA GLY A 86 -19.46 -11.84 -2.36
C GLY A 86 -20.04 -12.32 -1.02
N THR A 87 -19.84 -13.58 -0.64
CA THR A 87 -20.43 -14.14 0.59
C THR A 87 -19.49 -14.07 1.80
N ARG A 88 -18.20 -14.28 1.58
CA ARG A 88 -17.16 -14.27 2.62
C ARG A 88 -16.08 -13.25 2.31
N VAL A 89 -15.40 -12.81 3.36
CA VAL A 89 -14.16 -12.04 3.22
C VAL A 89 -13.11 -12.90 2.51
N ARG A 90 -12.41 -12.33 1.54
CA ARG A 90 -11.28 -12.97 0.85
C ARG A 90 -10.03 -12.15 1.10
N LEU A 91 -8.95 -12.80 1.51
CA LEU A 91 -7.66 -12.18 1.79
C LEU A 91 -6.60 -12.69 0.82
N LEU A 92 -5.83 -11.77 0.26
CA LEU A 92 -4.61 -12.11 -0.46
C LEU A 92 -3.51 -12.34 0.57
N VAL A 93 -2.79 -13.46 0.47
CA VAL A 93 -1.79 -13.85 1.45
C VAL A 93 -0.49 -14.33 0.79
N VAL A 94 0.63 -14.16 1.49
CA VAL A 94 1.93 -14.75 1.15
C VAL A 94 2.34 -15.71 2.25
N ARG A 95 3.14 -16.71 1.91
CA ARG A 95 3.68 -17.62 2.92
C ARG A 95 4.80 -16.93 3.69
N ASP A 96 4.61 -16.76 4.98
CA ASP A 96 5.59 -16.18 5.93
C ASP A 96 5.39 -16.84 7.30
N PRO A 97 6.02 -17.99 7.56
CA PRO A 97 5.83 -18.72 8.81
C PRO A 97 6.29 -17.98 10.08
N GLU A 98 7.15 -16.96 9.91
CA GLU A 98 7.67 -16.18 11.05
C GLU A 98 6.75 -15.01 11.43
N ARG A 99 5.99 -14.48 10.46
CA ARG A 99 5.14 -13.29 10.63
C ARG A 99 3.71 -13.51 10.13
N GLY A 100 3.23 -14.76 10.14
CA GLY A 100 1.91 -15.10 9.65
C GLY A 100 0.78 -14.57 10.55
N ASP A 101 -0.21 -13.95 9.94
CA ASP A 101 -1.44 -13.47 10.60
C ASP A 101 -2.45 -14.63 10.74
N PHE A 102 -2.38 -15.63 9.85
CA PHE A 102 -3.26 -16.79 9.77
C PHE A 102 -2.40 -18.07 9.63
N GLY A 103 -1.84 -18.53 10.75
CA GLY A 103 -0.90 -19.65 10.76
C GLY A 103 0.40 -19.25 10.02
N GLU A 104 0.74 -19.94 8.92
CA GLU A 104 1.91 -19.62 8.11
C GLU A 104 1.65 -18.55 7.02
N TRP A 105 0.44 -17.99 6.97
CA TRP A 105 0.04 -17.04 5.96
C TRP A 105 0.01 -15.61 6.50
N ARG A 106 0.69 -14.70 5.83
CA ARG A 106 0.69 -13.27 6.12
C ARG A 106 -0.17 -12.53 5.10
N TYR A 107 -0.94 -11.56 5.57
CA TYR A 107 -1.73 -10.68 4.70
C TYR A 107 -0.84 -9.91 3.71
N ALA A 108 -1.24 -9.91 2.43
CA ALA A 108 -0.47 -9.31 1.33
C ALA A 108 -1.09 -8.03 0.76
N GLY A 109 -1.71 -7.24 1.62
CA GLY A 109 -2.15 -5.88 1.29
C GLY A 109 -3.35 -5.78 0.35
N ALA A 110 -4.12 -6.87 0.13
CA ALA A 110 -5.37 -6.82 -0.62
C ALA A 110 -6.45 -7.72 -0.01
N SER A 111 -7.67 -7.21 0.15
CA SER A 111 -8.81 -7.97 0.68
C SER A 111 -10.13 -7.57 0.04
N LEU A 112 -11.04 -8.53 -0.08
CA LEU A 112 -12.41 -8.34 -0.56
C LEU A 112 -13.39 -8.49 0.60
N HIS A 113 -14.29 -7.55 0.72
CA HIS A 113 -15.28 -7.48 1.79
C HIS A 113 -16.68 -7.34 1.20
N PRO A 114 -17.61 -8.26 1.51
CA PRO A 114 -19.00 -8.10 1.11
C PRO A 114 -19.65 -6.93 1.86
N TRP A 115 -20.60 -6.27 1.21
CA TRP A 115 -21.37 -5.20 1.84
C TRP A 115 -22.02 -5.60 3.16
N SER A 116 -22.44 -6.84 3.28
CA SER A 116 -22.99 -7.40 4.53
C SER A 116 -22.07 -7.23 5.73
N VAL A 117 -20.76 -7.27 5.53
CA VAL A 117 -19.71 -7.00 6.52
C VAL A 117 -19.48 -5.49 6.66
N VAL A 118 -19.23 -4.79 5.55
CA VAL A 118 -18.85 -3.38 5.53
C VAL A 118 -19.92 -2.48 6.17
N ARG A 119 -21.20 -2.77 5.95
CA ARG A 119 -22.30 -1.99 6.53
C ARG A 119 -22.31 -1.93 8.06
N GLY A 120 -21.69 -2.93 8.72
CA GLY A 120 -21.63 -3.03 10.18
C GLY A 120 -20.39 -2.39 10.80
N LEU A 121 -19.42 -1.94 9.99
CA LEU A 121 -18.17 -1.41 10.52
C LEU A 121 -18.37 -0.05 11.21
N PRO A 122 -17.66 0.22 12.33
CA PRO A 122 -17.73 1.52 13.01
C PRO A 122 -17.04 2.59 12.19
N ALA A 123 -17.48 3.85 12.32
CA ALA A 123 -16.76 5.02 11.78
C ALA A 123 -15.85 5.66 12.86
N THR A 124 -15.21 4.83 13.66
CA THR A 124 -14.28 5.17 14.74
C THR A 124 -13.00 4.33 14.59
N PRO A 125 -11.88 4.69 15.23
CA PRO A 125 -10.63 3.97 15.07
C PRO A 125 -10.75 2.46 15.30
N ALA A 126 -10.50 1.67 14.24
CA ALA A 126 -10.55 0.21 14.24
C ALA A 126 -9.74 -0.41 13.10
N GLY A 127 -9.03 -1.51 13.39
CA GLY A 127 -8.35 -2.35 12.40
C GLY A 127 -9.28 -3.43 11.83
N LEU A 128 -9.02 -3.90 10.60
CA LEU A 128 -9.82 -4.99 10.00
C LEU A 128 -9.55 -6.34 10.66
N TYR A 129 -8.35 -6.57 11.16
CA TYR A 129 -8.03 -7.82 11.83
C TYR A 129 -8.92 -8.03 13.07
N GLU A 130 -8.97 -7.03 13.96
CA GLU A 130 -9.75 -7.09 15.18
C GLU A 130 -11.26 -7.00 14.93
N ALA A 131 -11.66 -6.17 13.99
CA ALA A 131 -13.07 -5.90 13.74
C ALA A 131 -13.76 -7.00 12.92
N VAL A 132 -13.00 -7.74 12.11
CA VAL A 132 -13.56 -8.68 11.13
C VAL A 132 -12.80 -10.00 11.07
N TRP A 133 -11.49 -9.97 10.76
CA TRP A 133 -10.79 -11.17 10.28
C TRP A 133 -10.54 -12.21 11.36
N ARG A 134 -10.29 -11.80 12.59
CA ARG A 134 -9.99 -12.70 13.70
C ARG A 134 -11.12 -13.70 13.98
N ASP A 135 -12.37 -13.24 13.86
CA ASP A 135 -13.56 -14.02 14.19
C ASP A 135 -14.30 -14.52 12.94
N ALA A 136 -13.86 -14.10 11.74
CA ALA A 136 -14.34 -14.61 10.46
C ALA A 136 -13.53 -15.85 10.04
N ASP A 137 -14.08 -16.64 9.14
CA ASP A 137 -13.37 -17.68 8.40
C ASP A 137 -13.09 -17.16 6.97
N PRO A 138 -12.06 -16.31 6.79
CA PRO A 138 -11.79 -15.71 5.49
C PRO A 138 -11.26 -16.73 4.50
N GLU A 139 -11.60 -16.56 3.25
CA GLU A 139 -10.98 -17.30 2.16
C GLU A 139 -9.56 -16.76 1.93
N LEU A 140 -8.55 -17.60 2.06
CA LEU A 140 -7.15 -17.23 1.82
C LEU A 140 -6.75 -17.61 0.40
N VAL A 141 -6.26 -16.62 -0.36
CA VAL A 141 -5.77 -16.79 -1.72
C VAL A 141 -4.28 -16.46 -1.75
N ALA A 142 -3.47 -17.46 -2.09
CA ALA A 142 -2.02 -17.29 -2.14
C ALA A 142 -1.60 -16.35 -3.29
N TRP A 143 -0.66 -15.47 -2.99
CA TRP A 143 0.03 -14.62 -3.95
C TRP A 143 1.43 -15.19 -4.19
N ASP A 144 1.70 -15.58 -5.43
CA ASP A 144 2.99 -16.17 -5.82
C ASP A 144 4.04 -15.12 -6.26
N GLY A 145 3.62 -13.85 -6.37
CA GLY A 145 4.47 -12.75 -6.76
C GLY A 145 5.21 -12.10 -5.60
N ALA A 146 6.05 -11.11 -5.90
CA ALA A 146 6.71 -10.30 -4.89
C ALA A 146 5.69 -9.49 -4.06
N PHE A 147 5.94 -9.38 -2.77
CA PHE A 147 5.21 -8.54 -1.85
C PHE A 147 6.16 -7.94 -0.82
N VAL A 148 6.10 -6.63 -0.65
CA VAL A 148 6.80 -5.89 0.40
C VAL A 148 5.86 -4.89 1.03
N ASP A 149 5.69 -4.98 2.32
CA ASP A 149 5.01 -3.98 3.15
C ASP A 149 6.02 -2.89 3.48
N CYS A 150 5.87 -1.70 2.88
CA CYS A 150 6.87 -0.63 2.93
C CYS A 150 6.75 0.23 4.20
N GLY A 151 6.50 -0.39 5.35
CA GLY A 151 6.37 0.28 6.64
C GLY A 151 7.68 0.81 7.23
N THR A 152 8.83 0.37 6.73
CA THR A 152 10.15 0.84 7.17
C THR A 152 11.00 1.33 6.00
N VAL A 153 12.09 2.06 6.29
CA VAL A 153 13.05 2.48 5.26
C VAL A 153 13.74 1.29 4.60
N ALA A 154 14.02 0.23 5.36
CA ALA A 154 14.58 -1.00 4.85
C ALA A 154 13.64 -1.68 3.84
N ASP A 155 12.35 -1.80 4.19
CA ASP A 155 11.34 -2.38 3.30
C ASP A 155 11.15 -1.52 2.04
N TYR A 156 11.14 -0.19 2.20
CA TYR A 156 11.07 0.74 1.05
C TYR A 156 12.25 0.55 0.10
N LEU A 157 13.48 0.42 0.63
CA LEU A 157 14.67 0.10 -0.17
C LEU A 157 14.53 -1.25 -0.85
N ALA A 158 14.13 -2.30 -0.12
CA ALA A 158 13.93 -3.63 -0.67
C ALA A 158 12.91 -3.61 -1.83
N ALA A 159 11.79 -2.91 -1.67
CA ALA A 159 10.79 -2.74 -2.72
C ALA A 159 11.36 -2.04 -3.97
N ASN A 160 12.16 -0.99 -3.79
CA ASN A 160 12.82 -0.29 -4.90
C ASN A 160 13.84 -1.17 -5.61
N MET A 161 14.64 -1.94 -4.86
CA MET A 161 15.60 -2.88 -5.45
C MET A 161 14.90 -4.00 -6.24
N LEU A 162 13.81 -4.54 -5.72
CA LEU A 162 12.99 -5.50 -6.48
C LEU A 162 12.44 -4.88 -7.77
N ALA A 163 11.91 -3.66 -7.69
CA ALA A 163 11.34 -2.96 -8.84
C ALA A 163 12.37 -2.61 -9.92
N SER A 164 13.62 -2.32 -9.52
CA SER A 164 14.70 -1.91 -10.42
C SER A 164 15.61 -3.05 -10.89
N GLY A 165 15.35 -4.29 -10.44
CA GLY A 165 16.24 -5.42 -10.70
C GLY A 165 17.60 -5.29 -9.99
N GLY A 166 17.61 -4.67 -8.81
CA GLY A 166 18.81 -4.47 -7.97
C GLY A 166 19.62 -3.21 -8.29
N LEU A 167 19.18 -2.41 -9.24
CA LEU A 167 19.88 -1.16 -9.61
C LEU A 167 19.48 -0.01 -8.69
N PRO A 168 20.38 0.95 -8.40
CA PRO A 168 20.04 2.18 -7.72
C PRO A 168 18.91 2.93 -8.45
N VAL A 169 18.02 3.55 -7.68
CA VAL A 169 16.89 4.31 -8.25
C VAL A 169 17.17 5.79 -8.09
N VAL A 170 17.14 6.53 -9.21
CA VAL A 170 17.38 7.97 -9.24
C VAL A 170 16.12 8.67 -9.72
N GLY A 171 15.58 9.55 -8.89
CA GLY A 171 14.40 10.34 -9.17
C GLY A 171 14.63 11.45 -10.20
N GLU A 172 13.54 11.95 -10.77
CA GLU A 172 13.58 13.00 -11.75
C GLU A 172 14.28 14.27 -11.23
N GLY A 173 15.16 14.86 -12.05
CA GLY A 173 15.90 16.07 -11.69
C GLY A 173 16.93 15.88 -10.55
N ALA A 174 17.20 14.66 -10.13
CA ALA A 174 18.29 14.41 -9.17
C ALA A 174 19.66 14.53 -9.86
N VAL A 175 20.65 15.04 -9.11
CA VAL A 175 22.04 15.18 -9.56
C VAL A 175 22.91 14.18 -8.79
N VAL A 176 23.58 13.29 -9.51
CA VAL A 176 24.44 12.26 -8.89
C VAL A 176 25.85 12.39 -9.46
N GLU A 177 26.77 12.94 -8.68
CA GLU A 177 28.20 13.07 -8.98
C GLU A 177 29.06 12.12 -8.13
N GLY A 178 28.46 11.49 -7.13
CA GLY A 178 29.06 10.44 -6.30
C GLY A 178 28.71 9.02 -6.80
N THR A 179 28.74 8.04 -5.90
CA THR A 179 28.44 6.64 -6.22
C THR A 179 27.27 6.13 -5.39
N LEU A 180 26.49 5.22 -5.99
CA LEU A 180 25.31 4.62 -5.39
C LEU A 180 25.41 3.11 -5.39
N GLU A 181 25.08 2.49 -4.27
CA GLU A 181 24.92 1.04 -4.15
C GLU A 181 23.63 0.75 -3.38
N ARG A 182 22.70 -0.04 -3.94
CA ARG A 182 21.40 -0.40 -3.35
C ARG A 182 20.68 0.80 -2.67
N SER A 183 20.71 1.96 -3.32
CA SER A 183 20.24 3.23 -2.75
C SER A 183 19.22 3.90 -3.65
N VAL A 184 18.41 4.75 -3.05
CA VAL A 184 17.39 5.56 -3.74
C VAL A 184 17.71 7.02 -3.55
N VAL A 185 17.70 7.79 -4.64
CA VAL A 185 17.76 9.25 -4.62
C VAL A 185 16.39 9.79 -5.07
N TRP A 186 15.73 10.52 -4.21
CA TRP A 186 14.43 11.11 -4.56
C TRP A 186 14.57 12.22 -5.60
N ALA A 187 13.47 12.58 -6.22
CA ALA A 187 13.41 13.68 -7.19
C ALA A 187 14.04 14.97 -6.63
N GLY A 188 14.89 15.60 -7.44
CA GLY A 188 15.66 16.79 -7.03
C GLY A 188 16.74 16.53 -5.98
N GLY A 189 16.99 15.29 -5.60
CA GLY A 189 18.05 14.96 -4.65
C GLY A 189 19.45 15.15 -5.23
N VAL A 190 20.43 15.43 -4.35
CA VAL A 190 21.82 15.67 -4.76
C VAL A 190 22.76 14.72 -4.04
N VAL A 191 23.65 14.08 -4.81
CA VAL A 191 24.78 13.28 -4.31
C VAL A 191 26.05 13.91 -4.85
N ARG A 192 26.87 14.48 -3.95
CA ARG A 192 28.05 15.28 -4.32
C ARG A 192 29.23 14.43 -4.75
N PRO A 193 30.24 15.01 -5.43
CA PRO A 193 31.48 14.31 -5.74
C PRO A 193 32.14 13.74 -4.46
N GLY A 194 32.55 12.48 -4.51
CA GLY A 194 33.17 11.78 -3.38
C GLY A 194 32.21 11.22 -2.35
N GLU A 195 30.89 11.47 -2.42
CA GLU A 195 29.90 10.76 -1.61
C GLU A 195 29.72 9.32 -2.13
N HIS A 196 29.61 8.37 -1.20
CA HIS A 196 29.27 6.98 -1.49
C HIS A 196 28.07 6.57 -0.66
N LEU A 197 26.92 6.40 -1.31
CA LEU A 197 25.66 6.04 -0.65
C LEU A 197 25.41 4.53 -0.81
N VAL A 198 25.29 3.84 0.33
CA VAL A 198 25.02 2.39 0.40
C VAL A 198 23.83 2.15 1.29
N ASP A 199 22.85 1.37 0.82
CA ASP A 199 21.65 0.95 1.56
C ASP A 199 20.89 2.15 2.20
N CYS A 200 20.69 3.23 1.43
CA CYS A 200 20.06 4.43 1.97
C CYS A 200 19.17 5.17 0.96
N VAL A 201 18.39 6.08 1.49
CA VAL A 201 17.53 7.01 0.73
C VAL A 201 18.08 8.42 0.93
N ARG A 202 18.39 9.11 -0.17
CA ARG A 202 18.72 10.54 -0.20
C ARG A 202 17.48 11.35 -0.55
N VAL A 203 17.15 12.32 0.31
CA VAL A 203 16.05 13.27 0.13
C VAL A 203 16.63 14.69 0.09
N GLY A 204 16.39 15.41 -1.00
CA GLY A 204 16.98 16.74 -1.20
C GLY A 204 18.51 16.71 -1.19
N VAL A 205 19.13 17.76 -0.62
CA VAL A 205 20.59 17.97 -0.71
C VAL A 205 21.37 17.24 0.39
N ASP A 206 20.80 17.16 1.61
CA ASP A 206 21.58 16.75 2.79
C ASP A 206 20.95 15.61 3.61
N LEU A 207 19.64 15.34 3.47
CA LEU A 207 18.99 14.30 4.26
C LEU A 207 19.27 12.92 3.68
N THR A 208 19.95 12.08 4.46
CA THR A 208 20.18 10.66 4.13
C THR A 208 19.63 9.79 5.24
N VAL A 209 18.72 8.88 4.88
CA VAL A 209 18.11 7.91 5.80
C VAL A 209 18.61 6.53 5.42
N ARG A 210 19.12 5.78 6.41
CA ARG A 210 19.64 4.42 6.20
C ARG A 210 18.56 3.37 6.46
N GLY A 211 18.55 2.33 5.63
CA GLY A 211 17.75 1.13 5.87
C GLY A 211 18.54 0.15 6.74
N HIS A 212 18.30 0.19 8.04
CA HIS A 212 18.88 -0.76 8.99
C HIS A 212 17.80 -1.70 9.47
#